data_85617639c2c871ec50729489475e2411
#
_entry.id   85617639c2c871ec50729489475e2411
#
_cell.length_a   1.000
_cell.length_b   1.000
_cell.length_c   1.000
_cell.angle_alpha   90.00
_cell.angle_beta   90.00
_cell.angle_gamma   90.00
#
_symmetry.space_group_name_H-M   'P 1'
#
loop_
_entity.id
_entity.type
_entity.pdbx_description
1 polymer ?
#
loop_
_entity_poly.entity_id
_entity_poly.type
_entity_poly.pdbx_seq_one_letter_code
_entity_poly.pdbx_strand_id
1 'polypeptide(L)'
;MARKIKKPKPPPLAIWDKAIYGILILGCFALIVLLMELFDRLQAQAIAARSDPRTCLSAPTRLLFEIFPVLSPLMLGSLLMEWMPMPIFGKPGIAYGRYPYHDYAPLLSRTQPLRRAKPQIWADKARKSRLLLGGMALMLLLGLPGVCPRNTLDQDLSIRHYNMLNLCTRETAPQDIEQVIFTAAHGYSRYGGEYWEYHIRAQTEGGRKIAFREFVLPNGEEAALRCLLAWRQAVEQGGGEITFKARDRNTHLSVPELLPLIARDHQMSETETALLYELFDGA
;
A
#
# COMPACT_ATOMS: atom_id res chain seq x y z
N MET A 1 23.74 -45.08 -19.02
CA MET A 1 22.41 -44.43 -19.22
C MET A 1 21.61 -44.54 -17.94
N ALA A 2 21.50 -43.47 -17.17
CA ALA A 2 20.73 -43.44 -15.91
C ALA A 2 19.22 -43.34 -16.25
N ARG A 3 18.45 -44.37 -15.91
CA ARG A 3 16.99 -44.38 -16.04
C ARG A 3 16.43 -43.24 -15.16
N LYS A 4 15.88 -42.18 -15.78
CA LYS A 4 15.09 -41.15 -15.06
C LYS A 4 13.90 -41.85 -14.39
N ILE A 5 13.97 -42.02 -13.08
CA ILE A 5 12.86 -42.54 -12.27
C ILE A 5 11.74 -41.49 -12.39
N LYS A 6 10.66 -41.81 -13.12
CA LYS A 6 9.46 -40.98 -13.20
C LYS A 6 8.87 -40.84 -11.79
N LYS A 7 8.90 -39.61 -11.25
CA LYS A 7 8.24 -39.30 -9.97
C LYS A 7 6.77 -39.69 -10.06
N PRO A 8 6.23 -40.45 -9.10
CA PRO A 8 4.82 -40.84 -9.12
C PRO A 8 3.93 -39.57 -9.13
N LYS A 9 2.96 -39.55 -10.05
CA LYS A 9 1.97 -38.48 -10.10
C LYS A 9 1.20 -38.46 -8.78
N PRO A 10 1.07 -37.31 -8.13
CA PRO A 10 0.29 -37.19 -6.89
C PRO A 10 -1.18 -37.57 -7.16
N PRO A 11 -1.86 -38.24 -6.22
CA PRO A 11 -3.26 -38.60 -6.35
C PRO A 11 -4.14 -37.31 -6.48
N PRO A 12 -5.29 -37.32 -7.20
CA PRO A 12 -6.14 -36.15 -7.34
C PRO A 12 -6.69 -35.69 -5.99
N LEU A 13 -6.81 -34.36 -5.79
CA LEU A 13 -7.39 -33.78 -4.57
C LEU A 13 -8.88 -34.19 -4.45
N ALA A 14 -9.29 -34.62 -3.26
CA ALA A 14 -10.69 -34.81 -2.98
C ALA A 14 -11.48 -33.48 -3.14
N ILE A 15 -12.76 -33.58 -3.45
CA ILE A 15 -13.62 -32.38 -3.68
C ILE A 15 -13.57 -31.47 -2.45
N TRP A 16 -13.59 -32.04 -1.25
CA TRP A 16 -13.52 -31.31 0.02
C TRP A 16 -12.19 -30.54 0.21
N ASP A 17 -11.09 -31.10 -0.28
CA ASP A 17 -9.78 -30.42 -0.21
C ASP A 17 -9.78 -29.16 -1.09
N LYS A 18 -10.40 -29.24 -2.27
CA LYS A 18 -10.53 -28.11 -3.18
C LYS A 18 -11.40 -27.01 -2.59
N ALA A 19 -12.52 -27.40 -1.94
CA ALA A 19 -13.42 -26.47 -1.29
C ALA A 19 -12.70 -25.72 -0.13
N ILE A 20 -11.96 -26.43 0.70
CA ILE A 20 -11.20 -25.81 1.81
C ILE A 20 -10.13 -24.88 1.30
N TYR A 21 -9.37 -25.27 0.26
CA TYR A 21 -8.41 -24.36 -0.37
C TYR A 21 -9.09 -23.13 -0.96
N GLY A 22 -10.24 -23.28 -1.59
CA GLY A 22 -11.03 -22.16 -2.09
C GLY A 22 -11.43 -21.19 -0.99
N ILE A 23 -11.96 -21.69 0.14
CA ILE A 23 -12.33 -20.89 1.31
C ILE A 23 -11.10 -20.18 1.92
N LEU A 24 -9.97 -20.87 2.04
CA LEU A 24 -8.72 -20.27 2.55
C LEU A 24 -8.21 -19.16 1.65
N ILE A 25 -8.25 -19.36 0.33
CA ILE A 25 -7.85 -18.34 -0.63
C ILE A 25 -8.76 -17.12 -0.53
N LEU A 26 -10.08 -17.33 -0.52
CA LEU A 26 -11.05 -16.22 -0.35
C LEU A 26 -10.88 -15.50 0.99
N GLY A 27 -10.65 -16.25 2.07
CA GLY A 27 -10.35 -15.69 3.39
C GLY A 27 -9.07 -14.86 3.40
N CYS A 28 -8.01 -15.31 2.72
CA CYS A 28 -6.79 -14.53 2.55
C CYS A 28 -7.03 -13.24 1.77
N PHE A 29 -7.80 -13.29 0.69
CA PHE A 29 -8.15 -12.08 -0.07
C PHE A 29 -8.95 -11.08 0.77
N ALA A 30 -9.99 -11.55 1.47
CA ALA A 30 -10.78 -10.71 2.37
C ALA A 30 -9.91 -10.08 3.48
N LEU A 31 -8.97 -10.85 4.05
CA LEU A 31 -8.04 -10.36 5.05
C LEU A 31 -7.05 -9.33 4.47
N ILE A 32 -6.58 -9.53 3.24
CA ILE A 32 -5.73 -8.54 2.54
C ILE A 32 -6.46 -7.21 2.44
N VAL A 33 -7.69 -7.22 1.91
CA VAL A 33 -8.50 -6.01 1.74
C VAL A 33 -8.71 -5.30 3.07
N LEU A 34 -9.12 -6.05 4.10
CA LEU A 34 -9.38 -5.50 5.44
C LEU A 34 -8.12 -4.90 6.08
N LEU A 35 -6.97 -5.56 5.95
CA LEU A 35 -5.70 -5.06 6.47
C LEU A 35 -5.22 -3.83 5.70
N MET A 36 -5.42 -3.79 4.38
CA MET A 36 -5.08 -2.60 3.59
C MET A 36 -5.91 -1.39 4.05
N GLU A 37 -7.23 -1.55 4.21
CA GLU A 37 -8.09 -0.47 4.69
C GLU A 37 -7.73 -0.03 6.11
N LEU A 38 -7.48 -0.99 7.01
CA LEU A 38 -7.04 -0.69 8.37
C LEU A 38 -5.70 0.07 8.39
N PHE A 39 -4.76 -0.34 7.54
CA PHE A 39 -3.45 0.30 7.44
C PHE A 39 -3.56 1.74 6.92
N ASP A 40 -4.38 1.95 5.88
CA ASP A 40 -4.61 3.29 5.32
C ASP A 40 -5.21 4.23 6.38
N ARG A 41 -6.20 3.75 7.15
CA ARG A 41 -6.79 4.52 8.27
C ARG A 41 -5.80 4.82 9.39
N LEU A 42 -5.03 3.82 9.83
CA LEU A 42 -4.04 4.00 10.89
C LEU A 42 -2.90 4.92 10.44
N GLN A 43 -2.51 4.84 9.18
CA GLN A 43 -1.51 5.72 8.60
C GLN A 43 -2.00 7.17 8.55
N ALA A 44 -3.22 7.40 8.08
CA ALA A 44 -3.82 8.73 8.06
C ALA A 44 -3.89 9.33 9.47
N GLN A 45 -4.36 8.57 10.46
CA GLN A 45 -4.41 9.00 11.86
C GLN A 45 -3.01 9.29 12.43
N ALA A 46 -2.02 8.45 12.14
CA ALA A 46 -0.67 8.65 12.65
C ALA A 46 0.02 9.87 12.01
N ILE A 47 -0.24 10.13 10.74
CA ILE A 47 0.24 11.33 10.05
C ILE A 47 -0.43 12.57 10.64
N ALA A 48 -1.75 12.56 10.82
CA ALA A 48 -2.49 13.66 11.41
C ALA A 48 -2.00 13.95 12.84
N ALA A 49 -1.83 12.93 13.68
CA ALA A 49 -1.35 13.08 15.05
C ALA A 49 0.11 13.59 15.18
N ARG A 50 0.91 13.45 14.13
CA ARG A 50 2.32 13.89 14.09
C ARG A 50 2.53 15.15 13.27
N SER A 51 1.51 15.61 12.58
CA SER A 51 1.59 16.85 11.83
C SER A 51 1.64 18.02 12.80
N ASP A 52 2.54 18.95 12.53
CA ASP A 52 2.55 20.25 13.21
C ASP A 52 1.19 20.94 12.95
N PRO A 53 0.63 21.68 13.92
CA PRO A 53 -0.56 22.51 13.66
C PRO A 53 -0.42 23.46 12.47
N ARG A 54 0.81 23.77 12.08
CA ARG A 54 1.14 24.57 10.89
C ARG A 54 1.13 23.78 9.57
N THR A 55 1.02 22.48 9.61
CA THR A 55 1.01 21.65 8.39
C THR A 55 -0.33 21.77 7.68
N CYS A 56 -0.30 22.23 6.44
CA CYS A 56 -1.48 22.35 5.59
C CYS A 56 -1.85 21.01 4.96
N LEU A 57 -0.87 20.33 4.41
CA LEU A 57 -1.07 18.98 3.85
C LEU A 57 0.16 18.10 4.09
N SER A 58 -0.06 16.81 4.21
CA SER A 58 0.98 15.82 4.42
C SER A 58 0.75 14.60 3.52
N ALA A 59 1.74 14.25 2.72
CA ALA A 59 1.66 13.12 1.81
C ALA A 59 2.75 12.09 2.13
N PRO A 60 2.39 10.82 2.37
CA PRO A 60 3.35 9.76 2.57
C PRO A 60 4.14 9.47 1.29
N THR A 61 5.42 9.17 1.42
CA THR A 61 6.22 8.63 0.33
C THR A 61 6.05 7.11 0.28
N ARG A 62 5.30 6.63 -0.70
CA ARG A 62 4.56 5.37 -0.73
C ARG A 62 5.32 4.05 -0.82
N LEU A 63 6.59 4.02 -1.17
CA LEU A 63 7.15 2.78 -1.75
C LEU A 63 7.11 1.52 -0.86
N LEU A 64 7.14 1.66 0.45
CA LEU A 64 7.19 0.51 1.37
C LEU A 64 5.83 0.09 1.92
N PHE A 65 4.86 1.00 1.98
CA PHE A 65 3.58 0.78 2.68
C PHE A 65 2.56 -0.01 1.86
N GLU A 66 2.65 0.03 0.53
CA GLU A 66 1.77 -0.75 -0.35
C GLU A 66 2.10 -2.25 -0.34
N ILE A 67 3.33 -2.60 -0.03
CA ILE A 67 3.81 -3.99 -0.06
C ILE A 67 3.42 -4.73 1.23
N PHE A 68 3.46 -4.07 2.38
CA PHE A 68 3.24 -4.73 3.68
C PHE A 68 1.82 -5.28 3.89
N PRO A 69 0.74 -4.55 3.55
CA PRO A 69 -0.62 -5.08 3.66
C PRO A 69 -0.87 -6.29 2.77
N VAL A 70 -0.15 -6.40 1.64
CA VAL A 70 -0.29 -7.54 0.72
C VAL A 70 0.54 -8.73 1.16
N LEU A 71 1.79 -8.50 1.56
CA LEU A 71 2.70 -9.58 1.94
C LEU A 71 2.34 -10.23 3.28
N SER A 72 1.87 -9.45 4.26
CA SER A 72 1.56 -9.99 5.59
C SER A 72 0.46 -11.05 5.57
N PRO A 73 -0.69 -10.87 4.88
CA PRO A 73 -1.69 -11.92 4.75
C PRO A 73 -1.24 -13.12 3.93
N LEU A 74 -0.41 -12.90 2.91
CA LEU A 74 0.18 -14.01 2.14
C LEU A 74 1.10 -14.88 3.00
N MET A 75 1.90 -14.25 3.86
CA MET A 75 2.74 -14.96 4.83
C MET A 75 1.89 -15.69 5.88
N LEU A 76 0.84 -15.05 6.38
CA LEU A 76 -0.10 -15.67 7.30
C LEU A 76 -0.86 -16.83 6.65
N GLY A 77 -1.33 -16.65 5.42
CA GLY A 77 -1.96 -17.71 4.63
C GLY A 77 -1.02 -18.89 4.42
N SER A 78 0.24 -18.63 4.09
CA SER A 78 1.26 -19.67 3.95
C SER A 78 1.51 -20.42 5.27
N LEU A 79 1.53 -19.68 6.40
CA LEU A 79 1.66 -20.27 7.74
C LEU A 79 0.46 -21.15 8.07
N LEU A 80 -0.76 -20.66 7.84
CA LEU A 80 -1.98 -21.43 8.05
C LEU A 80 -2.04 -22.68 7.19
N MET A 81 -1.65 -22.58 5.92
CA MET A 81 -1.57 -23.75 5.02
C MET A 81 -0.52 -24.77 5.47
N GLU A 82 0.57 -24.35 6.11
CA GLU A 82 1.59 -25.23 6.66
C GLU A 82 1.09 -26.01 7.89
N TRP A 83 0.25 -25.38 8.75
CA TRP A 83 -0.15 -25.94 10.04
C TRP A 83 -1.57 -26.54 10.10
N MET A 84 -2.51 -26.03 9.30
CA MET A 84 -3.93 -26.40 9.36
C MET A 84 -4.28 -27.85 8.99
N PRO A 85 -3.57 -28.54 8.15
CA PRO A 85 -4.06 -29.80 7.59
C PRO A 85 -3.99 -31.02 8.47
N MET A 86 -3.25 -31.00 9.57
CA MET A 86 -3.00 -32.22 10.31
C MET A 86 -4.08 -32.67 11.32
N PRO A 87 -4.76 -31.79 12.05
CA PRO A 87 -5.71 -32.19 13.09
C PRO A 87 -7.15 -32.35 12.63
N ILE A 88 -7.58 -31.65 11.57
CA ILE A 88 -9.00 -31.49 11.24
C ILE A 88 -9.62 -32.74 10.59
N PHE A 89 -8.82 -33.55 9.91
CA PHE A 89 -9.36 -34.62 9.07
C PHE A 89 -8.91 -36.04 9.45
N GLY A 90 -8.32 -36.24 10.61
CA GLY A 90 -8.05 -37.57 11.19
C GLY A 90 -7.12 -38.49 10.39
N LYS A 91 -6.67 -38.08 9.20
CA LYS A 91 -5.70 -38.81 8.40
C LYS A 91 -4.33 -38.16 8.54
N PRO A 92 -3.27 -38.95 8.76
CA PRO A 92 -1.93 -38.41 8.86
C PRO A 92 -1.62 -37.61 7.59
N GLY A 93 -1.40 -36.34 7.71
CA GLY A 93 -1.06 -35.27 6.80
C GLY A 93 -0.63 -35.46 5.35
N ILE A 94 -0.79 -36.66 4.83
CA ILE A 94 -0.36 -37.06 3.50
C ILE A 94 -1.27 -36.47 2.41
N ALA A 95 -2.55 -36.28 2.71
CA ALA A 95 -3.52 -35.77 1.74
C ALA A 95 -3.50 -34.26 1.61
N TYR A 96 -3.18 -33.53 2.66
CA TYR A 96 -3.28 -32.07 2.74
C TYR A 96 -1.97 -31.35 2.50
N GLY A 97 -0.90 -32.00 2.85
CA GLY A 97 0.44 -31.47 2.67
C GLY A 97 1.06 -31.89 1.35
N ARG A 98 0.38 -31.73 0.22
CA ARG A 98 1.03 -32.08 -1.06
C ARG A 98 2.28 -31.26 -1.33
N TYR A 99 2.31 -30.02 -0.96
CA TYR A 99 3.51 -29.21 -1.03
C TYR A 99 4.56 -29.68 -0.01
N PRO A 100 4.27 -29.79 1.29
CA PRO A 100 5.19 -30.38 2.26
C PRO A 100 5.52 -31.85 1.97
N TYR A 101 4.54 -32.63 1.48
CA TYR A 101 4.77 -34.03 1.13
C TYR A 101 5.77 -34.22 0.00
N HIS A 102 5.77 -33.36 -0.99
CA HIS A 102 6.74 -33.37 -2.08
C HIS A 102 8.16 -33.12 -1.60
N ASP A 103 8.31 -32.17 -0.67
CA ASP A 103 9.61 -31.82 -0.07
C ASP A 103 10.11 -32.92 0.87
N TYR A 104 9.20 -33.63 1.53
CA TYR A 104 9.51 -34.71 2.47
C TYR A 104 9.41 -36.12 1.87
N ALA A 105 9.01 -36.24 0.61
CA ALA A 105 8.96 -37.54 -0.07
C ALA A 105 10.28 -38.34 -0.01
N PRO A 106 11.47 -37.74 -0.04
CA PRO A 106 12.73 -38.43 0.18
C PRO A 106 12.88 -38.99 1.58
N LEU A 107 12.32 -38.33 2.60
CA LEU A 107 12.37 -38.76 4.02
C LEU A 107 11.34 -39.84 4.32
N LEU A 108 10.31 -39.96 3.49
CA LEU A 108 9.25 -40.95 3.56
C LEU A 108 9.54 -42.16 2.62
N SER A 109 10.80 -42.47 2.40
CA SER A 109 11.18 -43.65 1.62
C SER A 109 10.52 -44.91 2.22
N ARG A 110 10.25 -45.91 1.36
CA ARG A 110 9.60 -47.18 1.76
C ARG A 110 10.24 -47.91 2.94
N THR A 111 11.48 -47.55 3.27
CA THR A 111 12.31 -48.16 4.32
C THR A 111 12.24 -47.44 5.66
N GLN A 112 11.71 -46.18 5.72
CA GLN A 112 11.57 -45.47 6.99
C GLN A 112 10.10 -45.33 7.37
N PRO A 113 9.67 -45.89 8.50
CA PRO A 113 8.31 -45.70 8.97
C PRO A 113 8.06 -44.21 9.31
N LEU A 114 6.87 -43.70 8.94
CA LEU A 114 6.41 -42.33 9.18
C LEU A 114 6.70 -41.85 10.60
N ARG A 115 6.69 -42.77 11.57
CA ARG A 115 6.99 -42.52 12.98
C ARG A 115 8.42 -41.99 13.25
N ARG A 116 9.41 -42.39 12.41
CA ARG A 116 10.81 -41.90 12.55
C ARG A 116 11.05 -40.58 11.82
N ALA A 117 10.34 -40.33 10.72
CA ALA A 117 10.46 -39.08 9.97
C ALA A 117 9.70 -37.93 10.62
N LYS A 118 8.72 -38.24 11.47
CA LYS A 118 7.84 -37.22 12.13
C LYS A 118 8.60 -36.11 12.87
N PRO A 119 9.63 -36.39 13.70
CA PRO A 119 10.35 -35.35 14.41
C PRO A 119 11.11 -34.39 13.47
N GLN A 120 11.69 -34.89 12.38
CA GLN A 120 12.40 -34.07 11.39
C GLN A 120 11.44 -33.19 10.63
N ILE A 121 10.26 -33.70 10.23
CA ILE A 121 9.21 -32.94 9.59
C ILE A 121 8.73 -31.80 10.51
N TRP A 122 8.52 -32.09 11.80
CA TRP A 122 8.13 -31.08 12.78
C TRP A 122 9.19 -30.01 13.01
N ALA A 123 10.47 -30.41 13.08
CA ALA A 123 11.57 -29.47 13.23
C ALA A 123 11.67 -28.52 12.02
N ASP A 124 11.48 -29.02 10.83
CA ASP A 124 11.52 -28.24 9.59
C ASP A 124 10.34 -27.27 9.48
N LYS A 125 9.13 -27.76 9.83
CA LYS A 125 7.94 -26.89 9.93
C LYS A 125 8.12 -25.78 10.96
N ALA A 126 8.65 -26.11 12.14
CA ALA A 126 8.93 -25.13 13.18
C ALA A 126 9.95 -24.08 12.71
N ARG A 127 10.98 -24.48 11.96
CA ARG A 127 11.96 -23.56 11.38
C ARG A 127 11.33 -22.63 10.36
N LYS A 128 10.54 -23.16 9.41
CA LYS A 128 9.81 -22.36 8.40
C LYS A 128 8.85 -21.39 9.06
N SER A 129 8.09 -21.85 10.07
CA SER A 129 7.16 -21.01 10.81
C SER A 129 7.85 -19.86 11.56
N ARG A 130 9.01 -20.09 12.17
CA ARG A 130 9.80 -19.03 12.82
C ARG A 130 10.28 -17.99 11.81
N LEU A 131 10.71 -18.42 10.62
CA LEU A 131 11.11 -17.51 9.55
C LEU A 131 9.93 -16.66 9.05
N LEU A 132 8.76 -17.27 8.83
CA LEU A 132 7.54 -16.56 8.43
C LEU A 132 7.07 -15.57 9.50
N LEU A 133 7.02 -16.00 10.76
CA LEU A 133 6.66 -15.13 11.89
C LEU A 133 7.67 -14.00 12.09
N GLY A 134 8.96 -14.28 11.97
CA GLY A 134 10.02 -13.26 12.03
C GLY A 134 9.89 -12.25 10.89
N GLY A 135 9.61 -12.72 9.67
CA GLY A 135 9.34 -11.87 8.52
C GLY A 135 8.09 -11.01 8.72
N MET A 136 7.00 -11.59 9.23
CA MET A 136 5.78 -10.84 9.56
C MET A 136 6.02 -9.79 10.64
N ALA A 137 6.75 -10.14 11.71
CA ALA A 137 7.08 -9.20 12.77
C ALA A 137 7.94 -8.04 12.25
N LEU A 138 8.94 -8.34 11.41
CA LEU A 138 9.75 -7.32 10.75
C LEU A 138 8.90 -6.43 9.84
N MET A 139 8.01 -7.02 9.05
CA MET A 139 7.08 -6.28 8.19
C MET A 139 6.16 -5.37 9.00
N LEU A 140 5.58 -5.88 10.09
CA LEU A 140 4.76 -5.08 11.00
C LEU A 140 5.56 -3.93 11.63
N LEU A 141 6.79 -4.18 12.07
CA LEU A 141 7.66 -3.14 12.62
C LEU A 141 8.01 -2.06 11.60
N LEU A 142 8.34 -2.46 10.36
CA LEU A 142 8.65 -1.52 9.28
C LEU A 142 7.39 -0.80 8.76
N GLY A 143 6.23 -1.44 8.86
CA GLY A 143 4.94 -0.90 8.46
C GLY A 143 4.18 -0.16 9.56
N LEU A 144 4.77 0.03 10.75
CA LEU A 144 4.09 0.76 11.83
C LEU A 144 3.72 2.17 11.36
N PRO A 145 2.45 2.57 11.60
CA PRO A 145 2.00 3.92 11.32
C PRO A 145 2.90 4.93 12.03
N GLY A 146 3.48 5.84 11.28
CA GLY A 146 4.38 6.87 11.81
C GLY A 146 5.88 6.65 11.58
N VAL A 147 6.29 5.51 11.01
CA VAL A 147 7.65 5.29 10.48
C VAL A 147 7.70 5.67 8.99
N CYS A 148 6.70 6.41 8.51
CA CYS A 148 6.58 6.74 7.09
C CYS A 148 7.35 8.01 6.75
N PRO A 149 8.29 7.96 5.80
CA PRO A 149 8.81 9.19 5.22
C PRO A 149 7.66 9.93 4.52
N ARG A 150 7.58 11.23 4.72
CA ARG A 150 6.52 12.06 4.16
C ARG A 150 7.02 13.40 3.69
N ASN A 151 6.27 14.00 2.78
CA ASN A 151 6.40 15.40 2.42
C ASN A 151 5.26 16.17 3.08
N THR A 152 5.55 17.32 3.65
CA THR A 152 4.54 18.25 4.15
C THR A 152 4.63 19.56 3.39
N LEU A 153 3.50 20.23 3.23
CA LEU A 153 3.44 21.64 2.89
C LEU A 153 2.91 22.37 4.11
N ASP A 154 3.65 23.33 4.60
CA ASP A 154 3.35 24.05 5.83
C ASP A 154 2.84 25.48 5.53
N GLN A 155 2.27 26.15 6.53
CA GLN A 155 1.71 27.52 6.40
C GLN A 155 2.75 28.57 5.99
N ASP A 156 4.04 28.33 6.23
CA ASP A 156 5.15 29.15 5.73
C ASP A 156 5.46 28.91 4.25
N LEU A 157 4.63 28.11 3.58
CA LEU A 157 4.71 27.73 2.18
C LEU A 157 5.95 26.90 1.83
N SER A 158 6.69 26.41 2.83
CA SER A 158 7.81 25.51 2.61
C SER A 158 7.36 24.06 2.51
N ILE A 159 8.04 23.30 1.64
CA ILE A 159 7.88 21.85 1.58
C ILE A 159 8.97 21.21 2.42
N ARG A 160 8.58 20.43 3.44
CA ARG A 160 9.49 19.69 4.31
C ARG A 160 9.42 18.20 4.04
N HIS A 161 10.58 17.58 3.96
CA HIS A 161 10.70 16.13 3.83
C HIS A 161 11.14 15.51 5.15
N TYR A 162 10.31 14.64 5.69
CA TYR A 162 10.59 13.89 6.92
C TYR A 162 10.99 12.45 6.59
N ASN A 163 12.04 11.96 7.26
CA ASN A 163 12.46 10.57 7.16
C ASN A 163 11.64 9.66 8.10
N MET A 164 11.98 8.37 8.13
CA MET A 164 11.35 7.38 9.00
C MET A 164 11.43 7.70 10.50
N LEU A 165 12.44 8.46 10.92
CA LEU A 165 12.62 8.87 12.32
C LEU A 165 11.91 10.19 12.66
N ASN A 166 11.05 10.67 11.77
CA ASN A 166 10.36 11.95 11.91
C ASN A 166 11.31 13.17 12.00
N LEU A 167 12.50 13.04 11.44
CA LEU A 167 13.46 14.14 11.34
C LEU A 167 13.28 14.84 10.01
N CYS A 168 13.15 16.16 10.03
CA CYS A 168 13.19 16.96 8.81
C CYS A 168 14.60 16.87 8.21
N THR A 169 14.70 16.25 7.05
CA THR A 169 15.98 16.04 6.36
C THR A 169 16.20 17.06 5.26
N ARG A 170 15.15 17.76 4.85
CA ARG A 170 15.22 18.76 3.79
C ARG A 170 14.03 19.69 3.85
N GLU A 171 14.29 20.92 3.55
CA GLU A 171 13.32 21.99 3.33
C GLU A 171 13.50 22.55 1.92
N THR A 172 12.42 22.91 1.25
CA THR A 172 12.37 23.47 -0.10
C THR A 172 11.44 24.65 -0.07
N ALA A 173 11.95 25.82 -0.37
CA ALA A 173 11.16 27.04 -0.43
C ALA A 173 10.46 27.18 -1.80
N PRO A 174 9.39 27.98 -1.93
CA PRO A 174 8.69 28.16 -3.20
C PRO A 174 9.59 28.63 -4.34
N GLN A 175 10.57 29.50 -4.07
CA GLN A 175 11.51 30.01 -5.06
C GLN A 175 12.49 28.97 -5.60
N ASP A 176 12.67 27.84 -4.91
CA ASP A 176 13.52 26.74 -5.37
C ASP A 176 12.80 25.77 -6.32
N ILE A 177 11.51 26.07 -6.62
CA ILE A 177 10.64 25.23 -7.44
C ILE A 177 10.63 25.76 -8.86
N GLU A 178 11.10 24.95 -9.79
CA GLU A 178 11.12 25.22 -11.22
C GLU A 178 9.76 25.00 -11.88
N GLN A 179 9.08 23.90 -11.48
CA GLN A 179 7.81 23.53 -12.09
C GLN A 179 6.86 22.89 -11.08
N VAL A 180 5.58 23.24 -11.19
CA VAL A 180 4.49 22.55 -10.49
C VAL A 180 3.47 22.04 -11.48
N ILE A 181 3.06 20.79 -11.29
CA ILE A 181 2.02 20.15 -12.10
C ILE A 181 0.86 19.82 -11.18
N PHE A 182 -0.25 20.50 -11.37
CA PHE A 182 -1.53 20.15 -10.78
C PHE A 182 -2.24 19.15 -11.71
N THR A 183 -2.69 18.06 -11.17
CA THR A 183 -3.34 17.00 -11.96
C THR A 183 -4.71 16.72 -11.38
N ALA A 184 -5.77 16.94 -12.16
CA ALA A 184 -7.09 16.40 -11.87
C ALA A 184 -7.13 14.95 -12.37
N ALA A 185 -7.47 14.01 -11.51
CA ALA A 185 -7.35 12.59 -11.80
C ALA A 185 -8.65 11.84 -11.55
N HIS A 186 -8.96 10.92 -12.45
CA HIS A 186 -9.95 9.88 -12.27
C HIS A 186 -9.25 8.54 -12.24
N GLY A 187 -9.58 7.70 -11.31
CA GLY A 187 -9.01 6.38 -11.15
C GLY A 187 -9.98 5.37 -10.55
N TYR A 188 -9.48 4.15 -10.40
CA TYR A 188 -10.20 3.10 -9.70
C TYR A 188 -9.49 2.79 -8.41
N SER A 189 -10.25 2.78 -7.31
CA SER A 189 -9.71 2.39 -6.03
C SER A 189 -9.32 0.90 -6.06
N ARG A 190 -8.41 0.49 -5.20
CA ARG A 190 -8.03 -0.91 -5.01
C ARG A 190 -9.20 -1.81 -4.62
N TYR A 191 -10.26 -1.21 -4.12
CA TYR A 191 -11.48 -1.88 -3.65
C TYR A 191 -12.60 -1.88 -4.70
N GLY A 192 -12.30 -1.46 -5.95
CA GLY A 192 -13.20 -1.55 -7.09
C GLY A 192 -14.18 -0.37 -7.25
N GLY A 193 -14.02 0.71 -6.47
CA GLY A 193 -14.77 1.96 -6.65
C GLY A 193 -14.05 2.94 -7.57
N GLU A 194 -14.80 3.75 -8.30
CA GLU A 194 -14.27 4.94 -8.95
C GLU A 194 -13.94 5.99 -7.90
N TYR A 195 -12.87 6.74 -8.11
CA TYR A 195 -12.53 7.90 -7.30
C TYR A 195 -12.05 9.05 -8.17
N TRP A 196 -12.27 10.25 -7.67
CA TRP A 196 -11.92 11.51 -8.31
C TRP A 196 -11.04 12.27 -7.32
N GLU A 197 -9.82 12.63 -7.74
CA GLU A 197 -8.86 13.27 -6.84
C GLU A 197 -8.00 14.28 -7.60
N TYR A 198 -7.29 15.11 -6.86
CA TYR A 198 -6.24 15.94 -7.43
C TYR A 198 -4.88 15.60 -6.83
N HIS A 199 -3.86 15.73 -7.65
CA HIS A 199 -2.47 15.47 -7.27
C HIS A 199 -1.61 16.68 -7.56
N ILE A 200 -0.55 16.83 -6.79
CA ILE A 200 0.41 17.90 -6.97
C ILE A 200 1.79 17.28 -7.13
N ARG A 201 2.52 17.72 -8.13
CA ARG A 201 3.92 17.36 -8.32
C ARG A 201 4.73 18.61 -8.51
N ALA A 202 5.71 18.84 -7.64
CA ALA A 202 6.69 19.88 -7.77
C ALA A 202 8.02 19.31 -8.27
N GLN A 203 8.75 20.08 -9.03
CA GLN A 203 10.12 19.82 -9.47
C GLN A 203 10.98 21.01 -9.08
N THR A 204 12.11 20.74 -8.42
CA THR A 204 13.07 21.76 -8.05
C THR A 204 14.08 22.01 -9.18
N GLU A 205 14.77 23.13 -9.16
CA GLU A 205 15.86 23.46 -10.10
C GLU A 205 16.92 22.35 -10.21
N GLY A 206 17.15 21.58 -9.14
CA GLY A 206 18.03 20.40 -9.16
C GLY A 206 17.40 19.15 -9.78
N GLY A 207 16.22 19.24 -10.42
CA GLY A 207 15.51 18.13 -11.08
C GLY A 207 14.85 17.16 -10.12
N ARG A 208 14.82 17.43 -8.81
CA ARG A 208 14.16 16.58 -7.82
C ARG A 208 12.65 16.72 -7.94
N LYS A 209 11.96 15.58 -7.95
CA LYS A 209 10.50 15.50 -7.98
C LYS A 209 9.95 15.26 -6.59
N ILE A 210 9.03 16.11 -6.17
CA ILE A 210 8.27 16.03 -4.93
C ILE A 210 6.81 15.78 -5.33
N ALA A 211 6.20 14.73 -4.82
CA ALA A 211 4.82 14.39 -5.16
C ALA A 211 3.96 14.40 -3.90
N PHE A 212 2.79 15.00 -4.04
CA PHE A 212 1.69 14.91 -3.08
C PHE A 212 0.56 14.14 -3.75
N ARG A 213 0.36 12.93 -3.29
CA ARG A 213 -0.74 12.03 -3.69
C ARG A 213 -1.34 11.46 -2.42
N GLU A 214 -2.65 11.23 -2.41
CA GLU A 214 -3.33 10.68 -1.22
C GLU A 214 -2.87 11.38 0.08
N PHE A 215 -2.98 12.69 0.09
CA PHE A 215 -2.53 13.50 1.22
C PHE A 215 -3.57 13.54 2.34
N VAL A 216 -3.06 13.66 3.55
CA VAL A 216 -3.85 13.91 4.75
C VAL A 216 -3.91 15.41 4.97
N LEU A 217 -5.08 15.92 5.30
CA LEU A 217 -5.37 17.33 5.55
C LEU A 217 -5.61 17.54 7.05
N PRO A 218 -4.58 17.84 7.83
CA PRO A 218 -4.72 17.94 9.29
C PRO A 218 -5.69 19.03 9.75
N ASN A 219 -5.80 20.09 8.96
CA ASN A 219 -6.62 21.29 9.26
C ASN A 219 -7.87 21.41 8.37
N GLY A 220 -8.23 20.32 7.65
CA GLY A 220 -9.39 20.29 6.74
C GLY A 220 -9.08 20.78 5.32
N GLU A 221 -10.05 20.58 4.44
CA GLU A 221 -9.93 20.82 3.00
C GLU A 221 -9.78 22.33 2.71
N GLU A 222 -10.59 23.18 3.31
CA GLU A 222 -10.55 24.62 3.08
C GLU A 222 -9.19 25.24 3.41
N ALA A 223 -8.64 24.88 4.59
CA ALA A 223 -7.33 25.39 5.01
C ALA A 223 -6.21 24.92 4.07
N ALA A 224 -6.29 23.68 3.60
CA ALA A 224 -5.34 23.12 2.66
C ALA A 224 -5.41 23.80 1.29
N LEU A 225 -6.61 24.01 0.74
CA LEU A 225 -6.81 24.69 -0.54
C LEU A 225 -6.32 26.15 -0.49
N ARG A 226 -6.60 26.88 0.59
CA ARG A 226 -6.08 28.24 0.79
C ARG A 226 -4.55 28.26 0.83
N CYS A 227 -3.93 27.30 1.54
CA CYS A 227 -2.48 27.18 1.60
C CYS A 227 -1.89 26.84 0.22
N LEU A 228 -2.53 25.95 -0.54
CA LEU A 228 -2.11 25.58 -1.89
C LEU A 228 -2.19 26.75 -2.87
N LEU A 229 -3.22 27.57 -2.77
CA LEU A 229 -3.35 28.78 -3.57
C LEU A 229 -2.24 29.78 -3.26
N ALA A 230 -1.99 30.06 -1.97
CA ALA A 230 -0.90 30.94 -1.56
C ALA A 230 0.47 30.39 -2.01
N TRP A 231 0.67 29.07 -1.89
CA TRP A 231 1.89 28.40 -2.34
C TRP A 231 2.06 28.47 -3.87
N ARG A 232 0.99 28.22 -4.64
CA ARG A 232 0.99 28.39 -6.10
C ARG A 232 1.43 29.81 -6.48
N GLN A 233 0.82 30.82 -5.89
CA GLN A 233 1.16 32.23 -6.14
C GLN A 233 2.63 32.54 -5.78
N ALA A 234 3.13 32.00 -4.68
CA ALA A 234 4.54 32.18 -4.29
C ALA A 234 5.52 31.53 -5.28
N VAL A 235 5.16 30.37 -5.82
CA VAL A 235 5.98 29.68 -6.87
C VAL A 235 5.96 30.50 -8.16
N GLU A 236 4.80 30.99 -8.60
CA GLU A 236 4.66 31.85 -9.79
C GLU A 236 5.46 33.15 -9.64
N GLN A 237 5.41 33.77 -8.47
CA GLN A 237 6.20 34.99 -8.15
C GLN A 237 7.71 34.68 -8.13
N GLY A 238 8.09 33.48 -7.74
CA GLY A 238 9.48 32.98 -7.79
C GLY A 238 9.96 32.63 -9.20
N GLY A 239 9.10 32.72 -10.22
CA GLY A 239 9.43 32.36 -11.60
C GLY A 239 9.22 30.89 -11.96
N GLY A 240 8.60 30.10 -11.08
CA GLY A 240 8.25 28.70 -11.35
C GLY A 240 7.09 28.57 -12.33
N GLU A 241 7.14 27.55 -13.16
CA GLU A 241 6.11 27.22 -14.16
C GLU A 241 4.96 26.42 -13.52
N ILE A 242 3.72 26.85 -13.75
CA ILE A 242 2.53 26.10 -13.35
C ILE A 242 1.91 25.42 -14.56
N THR A 243 1.66 24.12 -14.45
CA THR A 243 1.06 23.31 -15.50
C THR A 243 -0.13 22.53 -14.95
N PHE A 244 -1.22 22.47 -15.71
CA PHE A 244 -2.41 21.71 -15.38
C PHE A 244 -2.54 20.48 -16.28
N LYS A 245 -2.94 19.34 -15.73
CA LYS A 245 -3.11 18.09 -16.46
C LYS A 245 -4.38 17.37 -16.03
N ALA A 246 -5.10 16.85 -17.00
CA ALA A 246 -6.14 15.85 -16.78
C ALA A 246 -5.50 14.45 -16.86
N ARG A 247 -5.82 13.59 -15.93
CA ARG A 247 -5.44 12.18 -15.95
C ARG A 247 -6.67 11.33 -15.82
N ASP A 248 -7.28 11.08 -16.96
CA ASP A 248 -8.40 10.17 -17.05
C ASP A 248 -8.05 9.01 -17.99
N ARG A 249 -8.32 7.79 -17.56
CA ARG A 249 -8.00 6.59 -18.34
C ARG A 249 -9.09 6.20 -19.32
N ASN A 250 -10.33 6.60 -19.08
CA ASN A 250 -11.47 6.02 -19.77
C ASN A 250 -12.37 7.02 -20.50
N THR A 251 -12.48 8.26 -20.05
CA THR A 251 -13.49 9.20 -20.53
C THR A 251 -12.91 10.40 -21.29
N HIS A 252 -11.60 10.58 -21.28
CA HIS A 252 -10.89 11.70 -21.91
C HIS A 252 -11.40 13.08 -21.48
N LEU A 253 -11.87 13.19 -20.22
CA LEU A 253 -12.35 14.45 -19.67
C LEU A 253 -11.20 15.45 -19.52
N SER A 254 -11.49 16.70 -19.80
CA SER A 254 -10.61 17.84 -19.54
C SER A 254 -10.57 18.21 -18.05
N VAL A 255 -9.61 19.04 -17.66
CA VAL A 255 -9.52 19.50 -16.26
C VAL A 255 -10.82 20.16 -15.80
N PRO A 256 -11.43 21.12 -16.51
CA PRO A 256 -12.69 21.72 -16.08
C PRO A 256 -13.87 20.76 -15.91
N GLU A 257 -13.88 19.66 -16.66
CA GLU A 257 -14.92 18.62 -16.55
C GLU A 257 -14.69 17.68 -15.36
N LEU A 258 -13.44 17.54 -14.90
CA LEU A 258 -13.08 16.73 -13.74
C LEU A 258 -13.34 17.42 -12.40
N LEU A 259 -13.19 18.74 -12.34
CA LEU A 259 -13.29 19.49 -11.07
C LEU A 259 -14.63 19.32 -10.34
N PRO A 260 -15.81 19.39 -11.01
CA PRO A 260 -17.09 19.17 -10.32
C PRO A 260 -17.26 17.75 -9.80
N LEU A 261 -16.61 16.77 -10.45
CA LEU A 261 -16.63 15.39 -10.00
C LEU A 261 -15.75 15.17 -8.77
N ILE A 262 -14.59 15.83 -8.72
CA ILE A 262 -13.70 15.86 -7.55
C ILE A 262 -14.44 16.52 -6.37
N ALA A 263 -15.02 17.71 -6.58
CA ALA A 263 -15.74 18.41 -5.53
C ALA A 263 -16.89 17.58 -4.93
N ARG A 264 -17.62 16.85 -5.78
CA ARG A 264 -18.68 15.96 -5.35
C ARG A 264 -18.16 14.75 -4.57
N ASP A 265 -17.08 14.13 -5.03
CA ASP A 265 -16.50 12.93 -4.41
C ASP A 265 -15.95 13.24 -3.02
N HIS A 266 -15.30 14.38 -2.88
CA HIS A 266 -14.78 14.92 -1.62
C HIS A 266 -15.86 15.59 -0.74
N GLN A 267 -17.11 15.67 -1.20
CA GLN A 267 -18.22 16.34 -0.48
C GLN A 267 -17.89 17.78 -0.09
N MET A 268 -17.20 18.49 -0.98
CA MET A 268 -16.74 19.87 -0.74
C MET A 268 -17.91 20.83 -0.58
N SER A 269 -17.77 21.78 0.33
CA SER A 269 -18.66 22.94 0.47
C SER A 269 -18.56 23.86 -0.75
N GLU A 270 -19.47 24.82 -0.88
CA GLU A 270 -19.42 25.84 -1.93
C GLU A 270 -18.11 26.62 -1.90
N THR A 271 -17.64 26.98 -0.70
CA THR A 271 -16.36 27.70 -0.51
C THR A 271 -15.17 26.86 -0.97
N GLU A 272 -15.10 25.59 -0.56
CA GLU A 272 -14.03 24.67 -0.95
C GLU A 272 -14.05 24.41 -2.45
N THR A 273 -15.23 24.26 -3.03
CA THR A 273 -15.41 24.11 -4.48
C THR A 273 -14.89 25.36 -5.22
N ALA A 274 -15.22 26.55 -4.76
CA ALA A 274 -14.71 27.78 -5.36
C ALA A 274 -13.17 27.87 -5.28
N LEU A 275 -12.59 27.54 -4.14
CA LEU A 275 -11.13 27.48 -3.96
C LEU A 275 -10.46 26.44 -4.86
N LEU A 276 -11.10 25.28 -5.06
CA LEU A 276 -10.61 24.26 -5.99
C LEU A 276 -10.59 24.77 -7.43
N TYR A 277 -11.66 25.45 -7.88
CA TYR A 277 -11.70 26.06 -9.21
C TYR A 277 -10.63 27.14 -9.36
N GLU A 278 -10.45 28.00 -8.34
CA GLU A 278 -9.38 29.01 -8.34
C GLU A 278 -7.98 28.37 -8.39
N LEU A 279 -7.77 27.26 -7.68
CA LEU A 279 -6.49 26.50 -7.72
C LEU A 279 -6.16 26.00 -9.12
N PHE A 280 -7.16 25.67 -9.93
CA PHE A 280 -7.02 25.19 -11.31
C PHE A 280 -7.35 26.28 -12.35
N ASP A 281 -7.44 27.55 -11.94
CA ASP A 281 -7.66 28.65 -12.89
C ASP A 281 -6.46 28.78 -13.84
N GLY A 282 -6.75 28.85 -15.13
CA GLY A 282 -5.76 28.80 -16.21
C GLY A 282 -5.53 27.40 -16.81
N ALA A 283 -6.33 26.38 -16.42
CA ALA A 283 -6.25 25.01 -16.93
C ALA A 283 -6.93 24.83 -18.32
#